data_07416cc8703cd59c81209cd03316b301
#
_entry.id   07416cc8703cd59c81209cd03316b301
#
_cell.length_a   1.000
_cell.length_b   1.000
_cell.length_c   1.000
_cell.angle_alpha   90.00
_cell.angle_beta   90.00
_cell.angle_gamma   90.00
#
_symmetry.space_group_name_H-M   'P 1'
#
loop_
_entity.id
_entity.type
_entity.pdbx_description
1 polymer ?
#
loop_
_entity_poly.entity_id
_entity_poly.type
_entity_poly.pdbx_seq_one_letter_code
_entity_poly.pdbx_strand_id
1 'polypeptide(L)'
;MAIEYVDVLVPPGFEPSGVVKPVVKAINDGDWLGVMNLWIVRPGPALLYQERPPGGWAPGKFDGSVGGYYRAGESGLDCLREVEEELGWKCPLESITLIGRHLSVGVDSMDRKRHLVVTVFMTYDDLPLSRFTLDPKEVPAIYEIPVDDVVEAFENPQKKFKAYGLNCNRQPVEKVACADDFSYVFGGYHLRIAHIARKFASGERAFYY
;
A
#
# COMPACT_ATOMS: atom_id res chain seq x y z
N MET A 1 2.34 20.57 -7.63
CA MET A 1 1.56 19.79 -6.66
C MET A 1 1.09 20.70 -5.55
N ALA A 2 -0.16 20.56 -5.10
CA ALA A 2 -0.63 21.26 -3.90
C ALA A 2 0.13 20.70 -2.69
N ILE A 3 0.38 21.56 -1.68
CA ILE A 3 1.02 21.12 -0.44
C ILE A 3 -0.03 20.34 0.36
N GLU A 4 0.29 19.10 0.66
CA GLU A 4 -0.56 18.23 1.48
C GLU A 4 -0.26 18.44 2.96
N TYR A 5 -1.31 18.65 3.77
CA TYR A 5 -1.22 18.86 5.21
C TYR A 5 -1.75 17.65 5.95
N VAL A 6 -1.08 17.28 7.03
CA VAL A 6 -1.38 16.10 7.85
C VAL A 6 -1.48 16.47 9.31
N ASP A 7 -2.29 15.72 10.06
CA ASP A 7 -2.30 15.80 11.52
C ASP A 7 -1.07 15.09 12.11
N VAL A 8 -0.42 15.74 13.07
CA VAL A 8 0.60 15.11 13.91
C VAL A 8 -0.09 14.30 14.99
N LEU A 9 0.24 13.02 15.11
CA LEU A 9 -0.34 12.10 16.08
C LEU A 9 0.51 12.00 17.35
N VAL A 10 -0.12 11.71 18.50
CA VAL A 10 0.55 11.62 19.81
C VAL A 10 0.39 10.22 20.42
N PRO A 11 1.51 9.52 20.73
CA PRO A 11 1.44 8.28 21.52
C PRO A 11 0.90 8.53 22.94
N PRO A 12 0.31 7.51 23.62
CA PRO A 12 0.16 6.13 23.15
C PRO A 12 -1.11 5.87 22.32
N GLY A 13 -2.11 6.75 22.35
CA GLY A 13 -3.38 6.57 21.63
C GLY A 13 -3.30 6.87 20.14
N PHE A 14 -2.29 7.66 19.73
CA PHE A 14 -2.14 8.13 18.34
C PHE A 14 -3.33 8.96 17.85
N GLU A 15 -3.85 9.78 18.77
CA GLU A 15 -4.88 10.78 18.44
C GLU A 15 -4.21 12.05 17.86
N PRO A 16 -4.94 12.85 17.07
CA PRO A 16 -4.44 14.13 16.57
C PRO A 16 -4.03 15.06 17.72
N SER A 17 -2.83 15.61 17.64
CA SER A 17 -2.29 16.54 18.65
C SER A 17 -2.89 17.94 18.59
N GLY A 18 -3.66 18.23 17.55
CA GLY A 18 -4.09 19.59 17.19
C GLY A 18 -3.04 20.37 16.37
N VAL A 19 -1.88 19.76 16.09
CA VAL A 19 -0.84 20.35 15.25
C VAL A 19 -0.98 19.80 13.83
N VAL A 20 -1.08 20.70 12.86
CA VAL A 20 -1.14 20.39 11.42
C VAL A 20 0.14 20.87 10.76
N LYS A 21 0.78 20.03 9.94
CA LYS A 21 2.01 20.35 9.22
C LYS A 21 1.94 19.90 7.76
N PRO A 22 2.70 20.56 6.85
CA PRO A 22 2.99 19.97 5.55
C PRO A 22 3.62 18.58 5.74
N VAL A 23 3.18 17.57 4.97
CA VAL A 23 3.62 16.17 5.12
C VAL A 23 5.14 16.01 5.10
N VAL A 24 5.83 16.71 4.18
CA VAL A 24 7.30 16.67 4.07
C VAL A 24 7.96 17.20 5.34
N LYS A 25 7.40 18.28 5.93
CA LYS A 25 7.92 18.84 7.18
C LYS A 25 7.71 17.89 8.34
N ALA A 26 6.53 17.30 8.47
CA ALA A 26 6.22 16.35 9.52
C ALA A 26 7.13 15.11 9.48
N ILE A 27 7.41 14.58 8.27
CA ILE A 27 8.37 13.49 8.07
C ILE A 27 9.78 13.90 8.52
N ASN A 28 10.25 15.08 8.13
CA ASN A 28 11.59 15.57 8.49
C ASN A 28 11.73 15.83 10.00
N ASP A 29 10.66 16.27 10.64
CA ASP A 29 10.60 16.47 12.10
C ASP A 29 10.55 15.11 12.85
N GLY A 30 10.25 14.01 12.17
CA GLY A 30 10.08 12.67 12.77
C GLY A 30 8.78 12.51 13.53
N ASP A 31 7.75 13.25 13.14
CA ASP A 31 6.42 13.16 13.75
C ASP A 31 5.72 11.82 13.43
N TRP A 32 4.79 11.42 14.30
CA TRP A 32 3.89 10.30 14.02
C TRP A 32 2.78 10.73 13.08
N LEU A 33 2.57 9.97 11.99
CA LEU A 33 1.60 10.27 10.96
C LEU A 33 0.68 9.08 10.70
N GLY A 34 -0.58 9.36 10.37
CA GLY A 34 -1.53 8.35 9.92
C GLY A 34 -1.37 8.05 8.43
N VAL A 35 -1.41 6.77 8.10
CA VAL A 35 -1.35 6.25 6.72
C VAL A 35 -2.42 5.19 6.52
N MET A 36 -3.05 5.19 5.36
CA MET A 36 -3.92 4.12 4.88
C MET A 36 -3.16 3.25 3.88
N ASN A 37 -3.29 1.93 4.03
CA ASN A 37 -2.96 0.96 2.98
C ASN A 37 -4.20 0.16 2.62
N LEU A 38 -4.60 0.20 1.37
CA LEU A 38 -5.62 -0.69 0.81
C LEU A 38 -4.95 -1.80 0.00
N TRP A 39 -5.35 -3.03 0.24
CA TRP A 39 -4.96 -4.20 -0.53
C TRP A 39 -6.15 -4.70 -1.35
N ILE A 40 -5.95 -4.84 -2.65
CA ILE A 40 -6.94 -5.37 -3.58
C ILE A 40 -6.60 -6.82 -3.87
N VAL A 41 -7.45 -7.72 -3.38
CA VAL A 41 -7.35 -9.16 -3.66
C VAL A 41 -7.98 -9.43 -5.02
N ARG A 42 -7.30 -10.25 -5.81
CA ARG A 42 -7.66 -10.61 -7.18
C ARG A 42 -7.99 -12.11 -7.28
N PRO A 43 -8.64 -12.56 -8.37
CA PRO A 43 -8.88 -13.98 -8.59
C PRO A 43 -7.59 -14.81 -8.54
N GLY A 44 -7.72 -16.07 -8.06
CA GLY A 44 -6.70 -17.05 -8.18
C GLY A 44 -5.77 -17.41 -7.02
N PRO A 45 -5.93 -17.04 -5.73
CA PRO A 45 -5.89 -15.69 -5.18
C PRO A 45 -4.56 -14.98 -5.53
N ALA A 46 -4.67 -13.72 -5.93
CA ALA A 46 -3.53 -12.85 -6.17
C ALA A 46 -3.73 -11.50 -5.45
N LEU A 47 -2.66 -10.73 -5.33
CA LEU A 47 -2.67 -9.37 -4.81
C LEU A 47 -2.33 -8.39 -5.92
N LEU A 48 -3.05 -7.29 -5.99
CA LEU A 48 -2.67 -6.16 -6.82
C LEU A 48 -1.54 -5.40 -6.13
N TYR A 49 -0.43 -5.24 -6.80
CA TYR A 49 0.70 -4.43 -6.37
C TYR A 49 0.85 -3.23 -7.29
N GLN A 50 1.16 -2.07 -6.74
CA GLN A 50 1.65 -0.94 -7.53
C GLN A 50 3.18 -0.95 -7.61
N GLU A 51 3.73 -0.40 -8.69
CA GLU A 51 5.14 -0.05 -8.76
C GLU A 51 5.34 1.37 -8.24
N ARG A 52 6.31 1.56 -7.34
CA ARG A 52 6.64 2.88 -6.81
C ARG A 52 7.27 3.77 -7.89
N PRO A 53 6.86 5.05 -7.99
CA PRO A 53 7.38 5.96 -9.01
C PRO A 53 8.86 6.26 -8.81
N PRO A 54 9.58 6.62 -9.87
CA PRO A 54 10.94 7.11 -9.76
C PRO A 54 11.01 8.41 -8.96
N GLY A 55 12.05 8.59 -8.14
CA GLY A 55 12.28 9.79 -7.34
C GLY A 55 11.61 9.81 -5.96
N GLY A 56 10.78 8.81 -5.63
CA GLY A 56 10.24 8.61 -4.29
C GLY A 56 11.12 7.73 -3.40
N TRP A 57 10.61 7.36 -2.22
CA TRP A 57 11.23 6.28 -1.44
C TRP A 57 10.92 4.93 -2.11
N ALA A 58 11.86 4.00 -2.08
CA ALA A 58 11.77 2.67 -2.69
C ALA A 58 11.37 2.67 -4.19
N PRO A 59 12.05 3.46 -5.07
CA PRO A 59 11.66 3.59 -6.47
C PRO A 59 11.72 2.26 -7.20
N GLY A 60 10.72 1.99 -8.04
CA GLY A 60 10.61 0.78 -8.85
C GLY A 60 10.26 -0.49 -8.07
N LYS A 61 10.05 -0.41 -6.75
CA LYS A 61 9.65 -1.57 -5.93
C LYS A 61 8.14 -1.76 -5.93
N PHE A 62 7.71 -2.99 -5.68
CA PHE A 62 6.31 -3.32 -5.42
C PHE A 62 5.87 -2.79 -4.07
N ASP A 63 4.72 -2.16 -4.02
CA ASP A 63 4.07 -1.66 -2.82
C ASP A 63 2.60 -2.06 -2.77
N GLY A 64 1.90 -1.75 -1.66
CA GLY A 64 0.47 -2.00 -1.52
C GLY A 64 -0.34 -1.50 -2.71
N SER A 65 -1.54 -2.02 -2.88
CA SER A 65 -2.37 -1.66 -4.06
C SER A 65 -2.64 -0.16 -4.14
N VAL A 66 -2.90 0.48 -2.97
CA VAL A 66 -3.04 1.93 -2.81
C VAL A 66 -2.54 2.32 -1.42
N GLY A 67 -1.89 3.45 -1.30
CA GLY A 67 -1.46 3.96 0.01
C GLY A 67 -1.29 5.46 0.04
N GLY A 68 -1.79 6.11 1.11
CA GLY A 68 -1.68 7.55 1.26
C GLY A 68 -1.70 8.01 2.70
N TYR A 69 -1.24 9.23 2.92
CA TYR A 69 -1.36 9.89 4.20
C TYR A 69 -2.80 10.37 4.43
N TYR A 70 -3.27 10.27 5.68
CA TYR A 70 -4.47 10.99 6.06
C TYR A 70 -4.18 12.50 6.00
N ARG A 71 -4.97 13.23 5.23
CA ARG A 71 -4.95 14.71 5.27
C ARG A 71 -5.47 15.19 6.61
N ALA A 72 -5.11 16.40 6.99
CA ALA A 72 -5.58 16.98 8.24
C ALA A 72 -7.12 16.94 8.34
N GLY A 73 -7.62 16.35 9.43
CA GLY A 73 -9.04 16.13 9.68
C GLY A 73 -9.62 14.86 9.06
N GLU A 74 -8.88 14.10 8.24
CA GLU A 74 -9.31 12.81 7.71
C GLU A 74 -9.15 11.68 8.73
N SER A 75 -10.02 10.68 8.66
CA SER A 75 -9.98 9.48 9.47
C SER A 75 -10.63 8.28 8.78
N GLY A 76 -10.35 7.07 9.26
CA GLY A 76 -11.02 5.86 8.79
C GLY A 76 -10.99 5.71 7.26
N LEU A 77 -12.15 5.81 6.62
CA LEU A 77 -12.31 5.60 5.18
C LEU A 77 -12.16 6.87 4.33
N ASP A 78 -11.97 8.04 4.93
CA ASP A 78 -11.83 9.30 4.17
C ASP A 78 -10.63 9.24 3.21
N CYS A 79 -9.55 8.57 3.62
CA CYS A 79 -8.33 8.40 2.81
C CYS A 79 -8.53 7.49 1.58
N LEU A 80 -9.70 6.84 1.41
CA LEU A 80 -10.00 6.06 0.21
C LEU A 80 -10.12 6.89 -1.07
N ARG A 81 -10.14 8.23 -0.98
CA ARG A 81 -9.97 9.13 -2.13
C ARG A 81 -8.72 8.81 -2.94
N GLU A 82 -7.64 8.33 -2.26
CA GLU A 82 -6.40 7.89 -2.91
C GLU A 82 -6.64 6.81 -3.96
N VAL A 83 -7.65 5.95 -3.75
CA VAL A 83 -8.00 4.91 -4.72
C VAL A 83 -8.48 5.49 -6.04
N GLU A 84 -9.27 6.58 -5.98
CA GLU A 84 -9.71 7.29 -7.17
C GLU A 84 -8.58 8.14 -7.75
N GLU A 85 -7.75 8.76 -6.90
CA GLU A 85 -6.61 9.59 -7.32
C GLU A 85 -5.53 8.73 -8.02
N GLU A 86 -5.13 7.60 -7.43
CA GLU A 86 -4.05 6.73 -7.94
C GLU A 86 -4.49 5.77 -9.05
N LEU A 87 -5.67 5.13 -8.89
CA LEU A 87 -6.14 4.06 -9.78
C LEU A 87 -7.35 4.44 -10.65
N GLY A 88 -7.92 5.64 -10.48
CA GLY A 88 -9.14 6.07 -11.18
C GLY A 88 -10.35 5.19 -10.86
N TRP A 89 -10.35 4.53 -9.70
CA TRP A 89 -11.38 3.58 -9.29
C TRP A 89 -12.16 4.06 -8.08
N LYS A 90 -13.48 4.17 -8.22
CA LYS A 90 -14.39 4.38 -7.09
C LYS A 90 -14.68 3.04 -6.42
N CYS A 91 -13.89 2.73 -5.40
CA CYS A 91 -14.05 1.50 -4.62
C CYS A 91 -15.37 1.57 -3.82
N PRO A 92 -16.26 0.57 -3.92
CA PRO A 92 -17.47 0.52 -3.11
C PRO A 92 -17.13 0.39 -1.62
N LEU A 93 -17.61 1.31 -0.79
CA LEU A 93 -17.28 1.33 0.65
C LEU A 93 -17.73 0.05 1.37
N GLU A 94 -18.84 -0.54 0.96
CA GLU A 94 -19.39 -1.78 1.50
C GLU A 94 -18.50 -3.01 1.22
N SER A 95 -17.59 -2.92 0.25
CA SER A 95 -16.64 -4.00 -0.07
C SER A 95 -15.36 -3.94 0.78
N ILE A 96 -15.16 -2.85 1.52
CA ILE A 96 -13.94 -2.62 2.29
C ILE A 96 -14.01 -3.34 3.64
N THR A 97 -13.00 -4.11 3.93
CA THR A 97 -12.83 -4.77 5.23
C THR A 97 -11.62 -4.17 5.94
N LEU A 98 -11.81 -3.70 7.18
CA LEU A 98 -10.69 -3.32 8.04
C LEU A 98 -9.96 -4.59 8.47
N ILE A 99 -8.66 -4.66 8.19
CA ILE A 99 -7.79 -5.77 8.60
C ILE A 99 -7.18 -5.49 9.96
N GLY A 100 -6.66 -4.29 10.17
CA GLY A 100 -6.06 -3.88 11.43
C GLY A 100 -5.22 -2.63 11.33
N ARG A 101 -4.48 -2.35 12.40
CA ARG A 101 -3.53 -1.23 12.47
C ARG A 101 -2.19 -1.73 12.97
N HIS A 102 -1.10 -1.17 12.47
CA HIS A 102 0.24 -1.42 13.00
C HIS A 102 1.08 -0.15 13.01
N LEU A 103 2.14 -0.18 13.80
CA LEU A 103 3.14 0.87 13.82
C LEU A 103 4.28 0.49 12.88
N SER A 104 4.66 1.41 12.00
CA SER A 104 5.83 1.28 11.15
C SER A 104 6.85 2.32 11.58
N VAL A 105 7.98 1.85 12.09
CA VAL A 105 9.08 2.70 12.54
C VAL A 105 10.33 2.32 11.75
N GLY A 106 10.99 3.30 11.19
CA GLY A 106 12.20 3.06 10.41
C GLY A 106 12.84 4.34 9.90
N VAL A 107 13.85 4.15 9.07
CA VAL A 107 14.52 5.21 8.34
C VAL A 107 14.37 4.91 6.86
N ASP A 108 13.94 5.87 6.09
CA ASP A 108 13.80 5.70 4.64
C ASP A 108 15.14 5.87 3.90
N SER A 109 15.14 5.63 2.58
CA SER A 109 16.32 5.75 1.73
C SER A 109 16.92 7.17 1.65
N MET A 110 16.23 8.17 2.22
CA MET A 110 16.67 9.56 2.31
C MET A 110 17.08 9.93 3.74
N ASP A 111 17.35 8.92 4.60
CA ASP A 111 17.72 9.05 6.01
C ASP A 111 16.70 9.81 6.88
N ARG A 112 15.41 9.80 6.47
CA ARG A 112 14.33 10.43 7.22
C ARG A 112 13.65 9.41 8.13
N LYS A 113 13.40 9.80 9.37
CA LYS A 113 12.67 8.99 10.34
C LYS A 113 11.20 8.87 9.91
N ARG A 114 10.73 7.63 9.81
CA ARG A 114 9.35 7.30 9.47
C ARG A 114 8.67 6.71 10.69
N HIS A 115 7.73 7.44 11.26
CA HIS A 115 6.87 7.01 12.37
C HIS A 115 5.43 7.01 11.87
N LEU A 116 4.94 5.84 11.50
CA LEU A 116 3.64 5.72 10.86
C LEU A 116 2.69 4.83 11.68
N VAL A 117 1.46 5.28 11.79
CA VAL A 117 0.32 4.47 12.21
C VAL A 117 -0.41 4.05 10.95
N VAL A 118 -0.19 2.81 10.53
CA VAL A 118 -0.73 2.29 9.27
C VAL A 118 -2.05 1.57 9.55
N THR A 119 -3.14 2.07 8.98
CA THR A 119 -4.43 1.40 8.96
C THR A 119 -4.54 0.59 7.67
N VAL A 120 -4.77 -0.71 7.79
CA VAL A 120 -4.78 -1.64 6.67
C VAL A 120 -6.21 -2.07 6.37
N PHE A 121 -6.59 -1.88 5.14
CA PHE A 121 -7.87 -2.33 4.58
C PHE A 121 -7.65 -3.37 3.47
N MET A 122 -8.68 -4.16 3.20
CA MET A 122 -8.69 -5.12 2.10
C MET A 122 -10.03 -5.11 1.39
N THR A 123 -10.00 -5.30 0.09
CA THR A 123 -11.19 -5.46 -0.76
C THR A 123 -10.92 -6.53 -1.81
N TYR A 124 -11.96 -6.98 -2.49
CA TYR A 124 -11.87 -7.90 -3.62
C TYR A 124 -12.34 -7.23 -4.91
N ASP A 125 -11.62 -7.45 -6.00
CA ASP A 125 -11.99 -7.00 -7.33
C ASP A 125 -11.60 -8.05 -8.38
N ASP A 126 -12.52 -8.40 -9.28
CA ASP A 126 -12.32 -9.42 -10.32
C ASP A 126 -12.37 -8.86 -11.75
N LEU A 127 -12.53 -7.54 -11.89
CA LEU A 127 -12.58 -6.91 -13.19
C LEU A 127 -11.19 -6.80 -13.84
N PRO A 128 -11.10 -6.74 -15.18
CA PRO A 128 -9.82 -6.67 -15.87
C PRO A 128 -8.95 -5.49 -15.40
N LEU A 129 -7.62 -5.64 -15.35
CA LEU A 129 -6.69 -4.55 -14.99
C LEU A 129 -6.87 -3.30 -15.87
N SER A 130 -7.34 -3.45 -17.10
CA SER A 130 -7.61 -2.34 -18.02
C SER A 130 -8.72 -1.38 -17.55
N ARG A 131 -9.46 -1.75 -16.50
CA ARG A 131 -10.45 -0.84 -15.87
C ARG A 131 -9.78 0.31 -15.11
N PHE A 132 -8.58 0.09 -14.58
CA PHE A 132 -7.86 1.10 -13.81
C PHE A 132 -7.29 2.17 -14.74
N THR A 133 -7.31 3.41 -14.26
CA THR A 133 -6.70 4.57 -14.92
C THR A 133 -5.65 5.12 -13.97
N LEU A 134 -4.41 4.69 -14.17
CA LEU A 134 -3.31 5.01 -13.26
C LEU A 134 -2.88 6.47 -13.41
N ASP A 135 -2.62 7.16 -12.29
CA ASP A 135 -1.89 8.43 -12.33
C ASP A 135 -0.40 8.13 -12.63
N PRO A 136 0.13 8.55 -13.78
CA PRO A 136 1.50 8.24 -14.17
C PRO A 136 2.58 8.84 -13.28
N LYS A 137 2.22 9.80 -12.42
CA LYS A 137 3.16 10.42 -11.46
C LYS A 137 3.30 9.62 -10.18
N GLU A 138 2.26 8.86 -9.82
CA GLU A 138 2.20 8.13 -8.56
C GLU A 138 2.28 6.63 -8.78
N VAL A 139 1.62 6.10 -9.83
CA VAL A 139 1.56 4.67 -10.13
C VAL A 139 1.96 4.40 -11.60
N PRO A 140 3.26 4.21 -11.88
CA PRO A 140 3.74 3.90 -13.23
C PRO A 140 3.18 2.59 -13.81
N ALA A 141 2.98 1.59 -12.96
CA ALA A 141 2.45 0.29 -13.33
C ALA A 141 1.77 -0.41 -12.15
N ILE A 142 0.88 -1.34 -12.47
CA ILE A 142 0.27 -2.28 -11.52
C ILE A 142 0.52 -3.70 -11.97
N TYR A 143 0.63 -4.63 -11.01
CA TYR A 143 0.91 -6.04 -11.25
C TYR A 143 -0.02 -6.92 -10.42
N GLU A 144 -0.49 -8.02 -11.00
CA GLU A 144 -1.12 -9.10 -10.27
C GLU A 144 -0.05 -10.12 -9.89
N ILE A 145 0.16 -10.32 -8.58
CA ILE A 145 1.14 -11.27 -8.07
C ILE A 145 0.39 -12.35 -7.29
N PRO A 146 0.48 -13.63 -7.71
CA PRO A 146 -0.10 -14.74 -6.96
C PRO A 146 0.38 -14.73 -5.50
N VAL A 147 -0.54 -15.00 -4.57
CA VAL A 147 -0.21 -15.05 -3.13
C VAL A 147 0.89 -16.06 -2.86
N ASP A 148 0.91 -17.19 -3.58
CA ASP A 148 1.92 -18.24 -3.41
C ASP A 148 3.32 -17.77 -3.85
N ASP A 149 3.41 -16.96 -4.91
CA ASP A 149 4.69 -16.35 -5.34
C ASP A 149 5.22 -15.36 -4.30
N VAL A 150 4.33 -14.57 -3.68
CA VAL A 150 4.72 -13.67 -2.58
C VAL A 150 5.24 -14.48 -1.39
N VAL A 151 4.51 -15.49 -0.96
CA VAL A 151 4.93 -16.37 0.17
C VAL A 151 6.29 -17.00 -0.13
N GLU A 152 6.44 -17.61 -1.31
CA GLU A 152 7.67 -18.29 -1.69
C GLU A 152 8.86 -17.33 -1.79
N ALA A 153 8.65 -16.10 -2.29
CA ALA A 153 9.71 -15.09 -2.36
C ALA A 153 10.25 -14.72 -0.98
N PHE A 154 9.38 -14.62 0.04
CA PHE A 154 9.82 -14.27 1.40
C PHE A 154 10.35 -15.49 2.19
N GLU A 155 9.91 -16.70 1.91
CA GLU A 155 10.45 -17.93 2.48
C GLU A 155 11.78 -18.33 1.83
N ASN A 156 11.97 -17.99 0.55
CA ASN A 156 13.19 -18.25 -0.22
C ASN A 156 13.62 -16.99 -0.99
N PRO A 157 14.33 -16.04 -0.32
CA PRO A 157 14.62 -14.71 -0.90
C PRO A 157 15.39 -14.72 -2.23
N GLN A 158 16.07 -15.79 -2.57
CA GLN A 158 16.77 -15.94 -3.86
C GLN A 158 15.84 -16.42 -4.98
N LYS A 159 14.65 -16.90 -4.65
CA LYS A 159 13.67 -17.34 -5.63
C LYS A 159 13.17 -16.16 -6.45
N LYS A 160 13.22 -16.31 -7.76
CA LYS A 160 12.66 -15.35 -8.72
C LYS A 160 11.31 -15.83 -9.23
N PHE A 161 10.40 -14.91 -9.43
CA PHE A 161 9.10 -15.14 -10.05
C PHE A 161 8.84 -14.08 -11.14
N LYS A 162 7.81 -14.29 -11.96
CA LYS A 162 7.37 -13.33 -12.97
C LYS A 162 6.08 -12.68 -12.52
N ALA A 163 6.09 -11.35 -12.45
CA ALA A 163 4.89 -10.55 -12.24
C ALA A 163 4.39 -10.00 -13.57
N TYR A 164 3.08 -10.05 -13.80
CA TYR A 164 2.43 -9.55 -15.00
C TYR A 164 1.46 -8.43 -14.64
N GLY A 165 1.40 -7.41 -15.50
CA GLY A 165 0.59 -6.25 -15.19
C GLY A 165 0.33 -5.33 -16.38
N LEU A 166 -0.07 -4.09 -16.06
CA LEU A 166 -0.26 -3.00 -17.00
C LEU A 166 0.47 -1.75 -16.51
N ASN A 167 1.09 -1.01 -17.44
CA ASN A 167 1.61 0.32 -17.14
C ASN A 167 0.52 1.41 -17.28
N CYS A 168 0.86 2.64 -16.90
CA CYS A 168 -0.04 3.79 -17.00
C CYS A 168 -0.50 4.12 -18.44
N ASN A 169 0.18 3.61 -19.47
CA ASN A 169 -0.23 3.69 -20.88
C ASN A 169 -1.10 2.49 -21.30
N ARG A 170 -1.55 1.66 -20.35
CA ARG A 170 -2.35 0.44 -20.59
C ARG A 170 -1.64 -0.61 -21.44
N GLN A 171 -0.31 -0.60 -21.46
CA GLN A 171 0.48 -1.61 -22.16
C GLN A 171 0.82 -2.75 -21.19
N PRO A 172 0.75 -4.02 -21.64
CA PRO A 172 1.19 -5.15 -20.86
C PRO A 172 2.66 -5.00 -20.44
N VAL A 173 2.97 -5.32 -19.19
CA VAL A 173 4.33 -5.33 -18.64
C VAL A 173 4.60 -6.64 -17.92
N GLU A 174 5.86 -7.09 -18.00
CA GLU A 174 6.38 -8.23 -17.26
C GLU A 174 7.60 -7.77 -16.46
N LYS A 175 7.70 -8.23 -15.20
CA LYS A 175 8.86 -7.98 -14.35
C LYS A 175 9.30 -9.28 -13.69
N VAL A 176 10.59 -9.60 -13.79
CA VAL A 176 11.20 -10.68 -13.01
C VAL A 176 11.64 -10.11 -11.67
N ALA A 177 11.16 -10.69 -10.58
CA ALA A 177 11.32 -10.14 -9.25
C ALA A 177 11.66 -11.20 -8.20
N CYS A 178 12.12 -10.75 -7.05
CA CYS A 178 12.38 -11.54 -5.86
C CYS A 178 11.98 -10.72 -4.60
N ALA A 179 12.28 -11.22 -3.41
CA ALA A 179 11.94 -10.54 -2.15
C ALA A 179 12.45 -9.10 -2.06
N ASP A 180 13.63 -8.82 -2.62
CA ASP A 180 14.24 -7.49 -2.58
C ASP A 180 13.51 -6.45 -3.45
N ASP A 181 12.63 -6.89 -4.35
CA ASP A 181 11.84 -5.99 -5.18
C ASP A 181 10.57 -5.47 -4.49
N PHE A 182 10.29 -5.89 -3.26
CA PHE A 182 9.19 -5.35 -2.46
C PHE A 182 9.64 -4.19 -1.59
N SER A 183 8.75 -3.21 -1.38
CA SER A 183 8.90 -2.19 -0.35
C SER A 183 8.76 -2.84 1.04
N TYR A 184 9.23 -2.20 2.10
CA TYR A 184 9.05 -2.72 3.48
C TYR A 184 9.40 -4.21 3.68
N VAL A 185 10.55 -4.65 3.19
CA VAL A 185 11.02 -6.04 3.39
C VAL A 185 11.18 -6.43 4.86
N PHE A 186 11.30 -5.44 5.77
CA PHE A 186 11.48 -5.69 7.19
C PHE A 186 10.14 -6.02 7.89
N GLY A 187 10.18 -6.97 8.82
CA GLY A 187 9.04 -7.35 9.65
C GLY A 187 8.00 -8.25 8.97
N GLY A 188 8.28 -8.77 7.77
CA GLY A 188 7.40 -9.73 7.10
C GLY A 188 6.01 -9.16 6.74
N TYR A 189 5.92 -7.85 6.47
CA TYR A 189 4.64 -7.19 6.18
C TYR A 189 3.92 -7.84 4.99
N HIS A 190 4.58 -7.95 3.84
CA HIS A 190 4.00 -8.55 2.63
C HIS A 190 3.62 -10.02 2.84
N LEU A 191 4.43 -10.78 3.58
CA LEU A 191 4.13 -12.17 3.92
C LEU A 191 2.84 -12.28 4.75
N ARG A 192 2.67 -11.44 5.77
CA ARG A 192 1.43 -11.40 6.56
C ARG A 192 0.23 -11.04 5.68
N ILE A 193 0.36 -10.02 4.84
CA ILE A 193 -0.70 -9.63 3.90
C ILE A 193 -1.05 -10.76 2.96
N ALA A 194 -0.07 -11.48 2.41
CA ALA A 194 -0.31 -12.62 1.54
C ALA A 194 -1.12 -13.73 2.23
N HIS A 195 -0.78 -14.08 3.48
CA HIS A 195 -1.56 -15.05 4.25
C HIS A 195 -2.98 -14.58 4.56
N ILE A 196 -3.16 -13.29 4.88
CA ILE A 196 -4.49 -12.71 5.11
C ILE A 196 -5.29 -12.70 3.81
N ALA A 197 -4.68 -12.33 2.68
CA ALA A 197 -5.35 -12.32 1.38
C ALA A 197 -5.86 -13.71 0.97
N ARG A 198 -5.10 -14.77 1.25
CA ARG A 198 -5.55 -16.15 1.02
C ARG A 198 -6.81 -16.49 1.81
N LYS A 199 -6.85 -16.12 3.09
CA LYS A 199 -8.03 -16.30 3.95
C LYS A 199 -9.19 -15.41 3.50
N PHE A 200 -8.91 -14.16 3.16
CA PHE A 200 -9.89 -13.22 2.66
C PHE A 200 -10.57 -13.74 1.38
N ALA A 201 -9.79 -14.29 0.44
CA ALA A 201 -10.30 -14.89 -0.79
C ALA A 201 -11.17 -16.13 -0.53
N SER A 202 -10.95 -16.88 0.56
CA SER A 202 -11.80 -18.00 0.97
C SER A 202 -13.08 -17.58 1.71
N GLY A 203 -13.30 -16.28 1.90
CA GLY A 203 -14.49 -15.75 2.56
C GLY A 203 -14.33 -15.47 4.05
N GLU A 204 -13.17 -15.71 4.66
CA GLU A 204 -12.92 -15.31 6.05
C GLU A 204 -12.93 -13.77 6.18
N ARG A 205 -13.46 -13.28 7.30
CA ARG A 205 -13.54 -11.83 7.60
C ARG A 205 -13.05 -11.49 9.01
N ALA A 206 -12.62 -12.47 9.80
CA ALA A 206 -12.01 -12.29 11.11
C ALA A 206 -10.52 -12.58 11.02
N PHE A 207 -9.69 -11.57 11.21
CA PHE A 207 -8.25 -11.66 11.07
C PHE A 207 -7.55 -11.25 12.36
N TYR A 208 -6.48 -11.96 12.70
CA TYR A 208 -5.51 -11.54 13.72
C TYR A 208 -4.36 -10.86 12.98
N TYR A 209 -4.22 -9.54 13.18
CA TYR A 209 -3.26 -8.72 12.46
C TYR A 209 -2.17 -8.15 13.41
#